data_15f9f007b6861bb811490df5929c7d3e
#
_entry.id   15f9f007b6861bb811490df5929c7d3e
#
_cell.length_a   1.000
_cell.length_b   1.000
_cell.length_c   1.000
_cell.angle_alpha   90.00
_cell.angle_beta   90.00
_cell.angle_gamma   90.00
#
_symmetry.space_group_name_H-M   'P 1'
#
loop_
_entity.id
_entity.type
_entity.pdbx_description
1 polymer ?
#
loop_
_entity_poly.entity_id
_entity_poly.type
_entity_poly.pdbx_seq_one_letter_code
_entity_poly.pdbx_strand_id
1 'polypeptide(L)'
;PEEVKKKLPGMYHQFKELAAVDITKQPMEVGPTAHYVMGGVKVDPYSQETTVRGLFAAGEVATGLHGANRLGGNSLSDLIVFGKISGEHAAKYSKEQTNYVEIDQNEIEEVVEETLEPLNREGGENPAKVVSDLREMMQNKAGIIRTGELLEEALVDLENLRIRADSTSP
;
A
#
# COMPACT_ATOMS: atom_id res chain seq x y z
N PRO A 1 22.93 25.78 -12.31
CA PRO A 1 23.50 24.43 -12.39
C PRO A 1 24.06 23.94 -11.05
N GLU A 2 24.96 24.67 -10.42
CA GLU A 2 25.61 24.26 -9.16
C GLU A 2 24.63 24.16 -7.97
N GLU A 3 23.67 25.06 -7.92
CA GLU A 3 22.64 25.05 -6.87
C GLU A 3 21.73 23.82 -6.97
N VAL A 4 21.40 23.38 -8.18
CA VAL A 4 20.64 22.14 -8.44
C VAL A 4 21.41 20.92 -7.92
N LYS A 5 22.68 20.81 -8.25
CA LYS A 5 23.53 19.71 -7.78
C LYS A 5 23.68 19.70 -6.26
N LYS A 6 23.75 20.90 -5.64
CA LYS A 6 23.86 21.05 -4.19
C LYS A 6 22.56 20.69 -3.45
N LYS A 7 21.40 21.17 -3.98
CA LYS A 7 20.11 20.97 -3.31
C LYS A 7 19.43 19.63 -3.66
N LEU A 8 19.68 19.09 -4.85
CA LEU A 8 19.03 17.90 -5.39
C LEU A 8 20.05 16.88 -5.91
N PRO A 9 21.08 16.50 -5.13
CA PRO A 9 22.15 15.63 -5.63
C PRO A 9 21.62 14.25 -6.07
N GLY A 10 20.74 13.66 -5.31
CA GLY A 10 20.12 12.36 -5.64
C GLY A 10 19.34 12.39 -6.94
N MET A 11 18.49 13.39 -7.13
CA MET A 11 17.74 13.55 -8.38
C MET A 11 18.65 13.81 -9.56
N TYR A 12 19.70 14.64 -9.41
CA TYR A 12 20.67 14.90 -10.46
C TYR A 12 21.32 13.60 -10.94
N HIS A 13 21.77 12.74 -10.02
CA HIS A 13 22.38 11.45 -10.37
C HIS A 13 21.36 10.49 -11.01
N GLN A 14 20.19 10.35 -10.44
CA GLN A 14 19.16 9.44 -10.97
C GLN A 14 18.75 9.80 -12.39
N PHE A 15 18.43 11.07 -12.67
CA PHE A 15 18.04 11.49 -14.02
C PHE A 15 19.18 11.35 -15.00
N LYS A 16 20.41 11.68 -14.58
CA LYS A 16 21.58 11.58 -15.45
C LYS A 16 21.95 10.13 -15.78
N GLU A 17 21.90 9.23 -14.82
CA GLU A 17 22.32 7.84 -15.00
C GLU A 17 21.22 6.97 -15.63
N LEU A 18 19.95 7.15 -15.20
CA LEU A 18 18.85 6.29 -15.62
C LEU A 18 18.13 6.80 -16.87
N ALA A 19 18.02 8.12 -17.03
CA ALA A 19 17.30 8.73 -18.16
C ALA A 19 18.20 9.49 -19.14
N ALA A 20 19.52 9.55 -18.90
CA ALA A 20 20.49 10.36 -19.65
C ALA A 20 20.14 11.86 -19.72
N VAL A 21 19.37 12.36 -18.73
CA VAL A 21 18.91 13.75 -18.65
C VAL A 21 19.77 14.55 -17.66
N ASP A 22 20.48 15.56 -18.14
CA ASP A 22 21.19 16.51 -17.27
C ASP A 22 20.23 17.65 -16.86
N ILE A 23 19.59 17.51 -15.69
CA ILE A 23 18.60 18.49 -15.17
C ILE A 23 19.19 19.88 -14.88
N THR A 24 20.50 20.06 -15.01
CA THR A 24 21.14 21.38 -14.95
C THR A 24 21.17 22.11 -16.30
N LYS A 25 20.85 21.38 -17.39
CA LYS A 25 20.95 21.89 -18.77
C LYS A 25 19.63 21.82 -19.53
N GLN A 26 18.77 20.88 -19.16
CA GLN A 26 17.49 20.66 -19.81
C GLN A 26 16.41 20.33 -18.78
N PRO A 27 15.12 20.60 -19.06
CA PRO A 27 14.02 20.23 -18.17
C PRO A 27 13.89 18.71 -18.07
N MET A 28 13.50 18.24 -16.90
CA MET A 28 13.10 16.85 -16.69
C MET A 28 11.59 16.72 -16.89
N GLU A 29 11.16 15.61 -17.44
CA GLU A 29 9.75 15.27 -17.51
C GLU A 29 9.29 14.80 -16.12
N VAL A 30 8.20 15.37 -15.65
CA VAL A 30 7.56 14.99 -14.36
C VAL A 30 6.06 14.91 -14.55
N GLY A 31 5.44 13.98 -13.81
CA GLY A 31 4.00 13.83 -13.78
C GLY A 31 3.50 13.59 -12.36
N PRO A 32 2.26 13.99 -12.03
CA PRO A 32 1.65 13.63 -10.77
C PRO A 32 1.42 12.12 -10.75
N THR A 33 1.66 11.52 -9.57
CA THR A 33 1.43 10.09 -9.35
C THR A 33 0.83 9.88 -7.96
N ALA A 34 0.06 8.82 -7.79
CA ALA A 34 -0.39 8.41 -6.47
C ALA A 34 0.82 8.08 -5.59
N HIS A 35 0.88 8.67 -4.41
CA HIS A 35 2.02 8.54 -3.52
C HIS A 35 1.63 8.05 -2.13
N TYR A 36 0.51 8.52 -1.57
CA TYR A 36 0.09 8.25 -0.20
C TYR A 36 -1.41 8.08 -0.13
N VAL A 37 -1.88 7.06 0.59
CA VAL A 37 -3.31 6.78 0.78
C VAL A 37 -3.74 7.30 2.15
N MET A 38 -4.75 8.21 2.16
CA MET A 38 -5.34 8.75 3.38
C MET A 38 -6.52 7.89 3.80
N GLY A 39 -6.26 6.87 4.52
CA GLY A 39 -7.29 5.94 4.96
C GLY A 39 -6.63 4.70 5.53
N GLY A 40 -7.41 3.68 5.84
CA GLY A 40 -6.85 2.43 6.33
C GLY A 40 -7.56 1.89 7.56
N VAL A 41 -6.82 1.20 8.40
CA VAL A 41 -7.32 0.57 9.60
C VAL A 41 -7.69 1.60 10.66
N LYS A 42 -8.92 1.54 11.16
CA LYS A 42 -9.37 2.40 12.26
C LYS A 42 -8.70 1.97 13.56
N VAL A 43 -8.08 2.91 14.24
CA VAL A 43 -7.38 2.70 15.50
C VAL A 43 -7.87 3.65 16.58
N ASP A 44 -7.69 3.26 17.83
CA ASP A 44 -7.82 4.16 18.97
C ASP A 44 -6.68 5.20 18.93
N PRO A 45 -6.98 6.51 19.07
CA PRO A 45 -5.95 7.55 18.89
C PRO A 45 -4.86 7.56 19.97
N TYR A 46 -5.08 6.93 21.12
CA TYR A 46 -4.14 6.91 22.24
C TYR A 46 -3.28 5.66 22.30
N SER A 47 -3.85 4.51 21.92
CA SER A 47 -3.16 3.21 21.99
C SER A 47 -2.72 2.68 20.64
N GLN A 48 -3.32 3.16 19.56
CA GLN A 48 -3.19 2.63 18.20
C GLN A 48 -3.70 1.18 18.07
N GLU A 49 -4.52 0.71 19.03
CA GLU A 49 -5.18 -0.58 18.95
C GLU A 49 -6.39 -0.49 18.00
N THR A 50 -6.61 -1.53 17.21
CA THR A 50 -7.76 -1.64 16.31
C THR A 50 -9.02 -2.10 17.07
N THR A 51 -10.12 -2.32 16.35
CA THR A 51 -11.31 -2.97 16.94
C THR A 51 -11.10 -4.45 17.22
N VAL A 52 -10.05 -5.05 16.65
CA VAL A 52 -9.60 -6.41 16.98
C VAL A 52 -8.56 -6.31 18.08
N ARG A 53 -8.88 -6.85 19.26
CA ARG A 53 -8.03 -6.77 20.43
C ARG A 53 -6.68 -7.43 20.20
N GLY A 54 -5.60 -6.71 20.54
CA GLY A 54 -4.23 -7.18 20.35
C GLY A 54 -3.67 -6.90 18.96
N LEU A 55 -4.48 -6.35 18.04
CA LEU A 55 -4.04 -5.89 16.73
C LEU A 55 -3.83 -4.37 16.76
N PHE A 56 -2.64 -3.93 16.43
CA PHE A 56 -2.24 -2.52 16.42
C PHE A 56 -1.84 -2.10 15.01
N ALA A 57 -2.08 -0.82 14.68
CA ALA A 57 -1.65 -0.25 13.39
C ALA A 57 -1.19 1.20 13.58
N ALA A 58 -0.14 1.60 12.84
CA ALA A 58 0.37 2.96 12.85
C ALA A 58 0.99 3.32 11.49
N GLY A 59 1.13 4.61 11.21
CA GLY A 59 1.64 5.11 9.93
C GLY A 59 0.58 5.10 8.84
N GLU A 60 0.98 5.02 7.59
CA GLU A 60 0.10 5.12 6.43
C GLU A 60 -1.07 4.13 6.44
N VAL A 61 -0.88 2.94 7.03
CA VAL A 61 -1.92 1.92 7.15
C VAL A 61 -3.04 2.29 8.12
N ALA A 62 -2.80 3.22 9.06
CA ALA A 62 -3.77 3.67 10.05
C ALA A 62 -4.53 4.90 9.57
N THR A 63 -5.84 4.95 9.84
CA THR A 63 -6.68 6.09 9.46
C THR A 63 -6.87 7.08 10.60
N GLY A 64 -7.19 8.33 10.24
CA GLY A 64 -7.71 9.36 11.14
C GLY A 64 -6.77 10.53 11.40
N LEU A 65 -5.46 10.36 11.29
CA LEU A 65 -4.50 11.41 11.61
C LEU A 65 -4.48 12.56 10.58
N HIS A 66 -4.54 12.23 9.30
CA HIS A 66 -4.30 13.18 8.22
C HIS A 66 -5.56 13.76 7.57
N GLY A 67 -6.75 13.33 7.99
CA GLY A 67 -7.99 13.73 7.37
C GLY A 67 -8.04 13.40 5.88
N ALA A 68 -8.44 14.38 5.06
CA ALA A 68 -8.56 14.17 3.61
C ALA A 68 -7.22 14.26 2.86
N ASN A 69 -6.20 14.91 3.42
CA ASN A 69 -4.88 15.01 2.81
C ASN A 69 -3.79 15.31 3.83
N ARG A 70 -2.66 14.66 3.68
CA ARG A 70 -1.48 14.81 4.54
C ARG A 70 -0.65 16.04 4.16
N LEU A 71 -0.24 16.82 5.15
CA LEU A 71 0.75 17.88 4.95
C LEU A 71 2.13 17.29 4.63
N GLY A 72 2.86 17.95 3.76
CA GLY A 72 4.22 17.55 3.37
C GLY A 72 5.14 17.35 4.58
N GLY A 73 5.89 16.25 4.60
CA GLY A 73 6.80 15.87 5.68
C GLY A 73 6.16 15.12 6.86
N ASN A 74 4.86 15.28 7.11
CA ASN A 74 4.20 14.70 8.29
C ASN A 74 4.11 13.17 8.30
N SER A 75 4.33 12.50 7.17
CA SER A 75 4.41 11.04 7.14
C SER A 75 5.52 10.51 8.05
N LEU A 76 6.71 11.12 8.02
CA LEU A 76 7.83 10.69 8.88
C LEU A 76 7.54 10.94 10.37
N SER A 77 6.91 12.07 10.69
CA SER A 77 6.50 12.37 12.07
C SER A 77 5.47 11.37 12.59
N ASP A 78 4.50 11.00 11.74
CA ASP A 78 3.50 9.97 12.02
C ASP A 78 4.17 8.63 12.35
N LEU A 79 5.05 8.14 11.48
CA LEU A 79 5.75 6.87 11.68
C LEU A 79 6.53 6.83 13.00
N ILE A 80 7.22 7.92 13.36
CA ILE A 80 8.03 7.97 14.58
C ILE A 80 7.13 8.02 15.83
N VAL A 81 6.13 8.89 15.83
CA VAL A 81 5.28 9.13 17.02
C VAL A 81 4.33 7.97 17.24
N PHE A 82 3.51 7.65 16.26
CA PHE A 82 2.47 6.63 16.43
C PHE A 82 3.02 5.20 16.32
N GLY A 83 4.10 4.99 15.60
CA GLY A 83 4.84 3.73 15.62
C GLY A 83 5.39 3.42 17.02
N LYS A 84 5.93 4.42 17.72
CA LYS A 84 6.35 4.27 19.12
C LYS A 84 5.17 3.95 20.03
N ILE A 85 4.08 4.73 19.97
CA ILE A 85 2.88 4.51 20.78
C ILE A 85 2.31 3.11 20.56
N SER A 86 2.14 2.71 19.30
CA SER A 86 1.68 1.38 18.92
C SER A 86 2.57 0.28 19.50
N GLY A 87 3.89 0.41 19.36
CA GLY A 87 4.84 -0.55 19.88
C GLY A 87 4.83 -0.68 21.41
N GLU A 88 4.71 0.44 22.13
CA GLU A 88 4.63 0.44 23.61
C GLU A 88 3.35 -0.25 24.09
N HIS A 89 2.20 0.02 23.45
CA HIS A 89 0.93 -0.61 23.81
C HIS A 89 0.88 -2.09 23.42
N ALA A 90 1.39 -2.45 22.25
CA ALA A 90 1.51 -3.85 21.84
C ALA A 90 2.40 -4.65 22.80
N ALA A 91 3.54 -4.09 23.21
CA ALA A 91 4.41 -4.73 24.20
C ALA A 91 3.75 -4.88 25.58
N LYS A 92 2.98 -3.87 26.01
CA LYS A 92 2.20 -3.95 27.26
C LYS A 92 1.14 -5.03 27.15
N TYR A 93 0.35 -5.03 26.08
CA TYR A 93 -0.66 -6.05 25.82
C TYR A 93 -0.04 -7.46 25.86
N SER A 94 1.06 -7.68 25.15
CA SER A 94 1.74 -8.97 25.10
C SER A 94 2.20 -9.45 26.49
N LYS A 95 2.68 -8.54 27.34
CA LYS A 95 3.11 -8.89 28.72
C LYS A 95 1.94 -9.26 29.63
N GLU A 96 0.75 -8.73 29.38
CA GLU A 96 -0.46 -9.03 30.12
C GLU A 96 -1.10 -10.37 29.72
N GLN A 97 -0.70 -10.94 28.57
CA GLN A 97 -1.18 -12.25 28.13
C GLN A 97 -0.45 -13.36 28.88
N THR A 98 -1.18 -14.11 29.68
CA THR A 98 -0.64 -15.24 30.45
C THR A 98 -0.86 -16.59 29.79
N ASN A 99 -1.79 -16.66 28.85
CA ASN A 99 -2.14 -17.87 28.14
C ASN A 99 -1.78 -17.74 26.66
N TYR A 100 -1.02 -18.70 26.13
CA TYR A 100 -0.86 -18.86 24.71
C TYR A 100 -2.09 -19.58 24.16
N VAL A 101 -2.64 -19.06 23.07
CA VAL A 101 -3.68 -19.75 22.31
C VAL A 101 -3.03 -20.96 21.65
N GLU A 102 -3.59 -22.14 21.87
CA GLU A 102 -3.17 -23.31 21.09
C GLU A 102 -3.52 -23.07 19.63
N ILE A 103 -2.52 -23.30 18.77
CA ILE A 103 -2.69 -23.15 17.33
C ILE A 103 -3.30 -24.45 16.80
N ASP A 104 -4.45 -24.36 16.14
CA ASP A 104 -5.02 -25.50 15.45
C ASP A 104 -4.19 -25.81 14.18
N GLN A 105 -3.61 -26.97 14.16
CA GLN A 105 -2.77 -27.41 13.05
C GLN A 105 -3.59 -27.57 11.76
N ASN A 106 -4.89 -27.92 11.86
CA ASN A 106 -5.74 -28.03 10.69
C ASN A 106 -5.99 -26.66 10.04
N GLU A 107 -6.19 -25.59 10.86
CA GLU A 107 -6.32 -24.22 10.32
C GLU A 107 -5.05 -23.79 9.56
N ILE A 108 -3.86 -24.18 10.06
CA ILE A 108 -2.62 -23.89 9.33
C ILE A 108 -2.58 -24.63 8.00
N GLU A 109 -2.92 -25.90 8.00
CA GLU A 109 -2.90 -26.76 6.79
C GLU A 109 -3.90 -26.23 5.76
N GLU A 110 -5.12 -25.85 6.16
CA GLU A 110 -6.13 -25.25 5.30
C GLU A 110 -5.63 -23.94 4.67
N VAL A 111 -5.05 -23.02 5.45
CA VAL A 111 -4.50 -21.74 4.95
C VAL A 111 -3.33 -21.96 4.01
N VAL A 112 -2.46 -22.95 4.29
CA VAL A 112 -1.35 -23.30 3.40
C VAL A 112 -1.87 -23.86 2.09
N GLU A 113 -2.84 -24.76 2.13
CA GLU A 113 -3.45 -25.37 0.93
C GLU A 113 -4.13 -24.30 0.07
N GLU A 114 -4.95 -23.41 0.68
CA GLU A 114 -5.60 -22.29 -0.02
C GLU A 114 -4.57 -21.33 -0.64
N THR A 115 -3.49 -21.02 0.08
CA THR A 115 -2.44 -20.12 -0.41
C THR A 115 -1.66 -20.69 -1.58
N LEU A 116 -1.44 -22.01 -1.60
CA LEU A 116 -0.66 -22.70 -2.62
C LEU A 116 -1.52 -23.22 -3.78
N GLU A 117 -2.82 -23.29 -3.62
CA GLU A 117 -3.76 -23.79 -4.64
C GLU A 117 -3.54 -23.14 -6.02
N PRO A 118 -3.36 -21.79 -6.15
CA PRO A 118 -3.14 -21.17 -7.46
C PRO A 118 -1.92 -21.69 -8.22
N LEU A 119 -0.91 -22.20 -7.51
CA LEU A 119 0.30 -22.76 -8.13
C LEU A 119 0.04 -24.12 -8.79
N ASN A 120 -1.03 -24.80 -8.40
CA ASN A 120 -1.41 -26.11 -8.90
C ASN A 120 -2.45 -26.04 -10.03
N ARG A 121 -2.90 -24.83 -10.39
CA ARG A 121 -3.89 -24.64 -11.46
C ARG A 121 -3.24 -24.79 -12.84
N GLU A 122 -3.99 -25.36 -13.76
CA GLU A 122 -3.59 -25.50 -15.16
C GLU A 122 -4.56 -24.73 -16.08
N GLY A 123 -4.03 -24.15 -17.15
CA GLY A 123 -4.83 -23.56 -18.22
C GLY A 123 -5.52 -22.24 -17.88
N GLY A 124 -5.15 -21.59 -16.79
CA GLY A 124 -5.67 -20.28 -16.39
C GLY A 124 -5.05 -19.12 -17.16
N GLU A 125 -5.58 -17.92 -16.92
CA GLU A 125 -5.01 -16.69 -17.48
C GLU A 125 -3.70 -16.33 -16.76
N ASN A 126 -2.75 -15.74 -17.50
CA ASN A 126 -1.48 -15.28 -16.93
C ASN A 126 -1.74 -14.16 -15.92
N PRO A 127 -1.32 -14.30 -14.64
CA PRO A 127 -1.55 -13.29 -13.60
C PRO A 127 -0.95 -11.93 -13.92
N ALA A 128 0.16 -11.86 -14.68
CA ALA A 128 0.75 -10.59 -15.10
C ALA A 128 -0.19 -9.80 -16.04
N LYS A 129 -1.02 -10.48 -16.85
CA LYS A 129 -2.02 -9.84 -17.68
C LYS A 129 -3.12 -9.19 -16.84
N VAL A 130 -3.64 -9.90 -15.84
CA VAL A 130 -4.66 -9.37 -14.93
C VAL A 130 -4.13 -8.15 -14.16
N VAL A 131 -2.88 -8.20 -13.67
CA VAL A 131 -2.22 -7.06 -13.01
C VAL A 131 -2.05 -5.89 -13.96
N SER A 132 -1.69 -6.13 -15.22
CA SER A 132 -1.58 -5.06 -16.23
C SER A 132 -2.92 -4.39 -16.50
N ASP A 133 -3.98 -5.18 -16.67
CA ASP A 133 -5.33 -4.67 -16.91
C ASP A 133 -5.86 -3.89 -15.71
N LEU A 134 -5.58 -4.36 -14.48
CA LEU A 134 -5.90 -3.64 -13.25
C LEU A 134 -5.21 -2.26 -13.21
N ARG A 135 -3.93 -2.20 -13.52
CA ARG A 135 -3.16 -0.93 -13.53
C ARG A 135 -3.72 0.05 -14.56
N GLU A 136 -4.03 -0.44 -15.76
CA GLU A 136 -4.60 0.39 -16.82
C GLU A 136 -5.99 0.90 -16.43
N MET A 137 -6.87 0.06 -15.92
CA MET A 137 -8.20 0.43 -15.45
C MET A 137 -8.11 1.47 -14.32
N MET A 138 -7.27 1.23 -13.31
CA MET A 138 -7.08 2.16 -12.19
C MET A 138 -6.52 3.51 -12.66
N GLN A 139 -5.58 3.53 -13.60
CA GLN A 139 -5.04 4.76 -14.18
C GLN A 139 -6.13 5.57 -14.88
N ASN A 140 -6.98 4.92 -15.66
CA ASN A 140 -7.97 5.56 -16.51
C ASN A 140 -9.25 5.98 -15.77
N LYS A 141 -9.68 5.20 -14.78
CA LYS A 141 -10.99 5.39 -14.11
C LYS A 141 -10.87 5.88 -12.67
N ALA A 142 -9.82 5.51 -11.96
CA ALA A 142 -9.59 5.87 -10.54
C ALA A 142 -8.30 6.67 -10.33
N GLY A 143 -7.73 7.26 -11.37
CA GLY A 143 -6.51 8.07 -11.35
C GLY A 143 -6.70 9.43 -10.66
N ILE A 144 -5.89 10.42 -11.04
CA ILE A 144 -5.88 11.76 -10.44
C ILE A 144 -7.16 12.53 -10.77
N ILE A 145 -7.67 12.40 -11.99
CA ILE A 145 -8.94 13.00 -12.43
C ILE A 145 -10.01 11.91 -12.40
N ARG A 146 -11.04 12.09 -11.60
CA ARG A 146 -12.10 11.11 -11.35
C ARG A 146 -13.46 11.75 -11.48
N THR A 147 -14.44 10.98 -11.99
CA THR A 147 -15.87 11.32 -11.96
C THR A 147 -16.63 10.19 -11.28
N GLY A 148 -17.86 10.47 -10.82
CA GLY A 148 -18.72 9.44 -10.24
C GLY A 148 -18.97 8.29 -11.20
N GLU A 149 -19.24 8.59 -12.48
CA GLU A 149 -19.47 7.61 -13.54
C GLU A 149 -18.27 6.68 -13.75
N LEU A 150 -17.05 7.26 -13.86
CA LEU A 150 -15.82 6.46 -14.01
C LEU A 150 -15.54 5.57 -12.78
N LEU A 151 -15.87 6.05 -11.59
CA LEU A 151 -15.70 5.25 -10.37
C LEU A 151 -16.71 4.10 -10.29
N GLU A 152 -17.97 4.32 -10.71
CA GLU A 152 -18.97 3.26 -10.80
C GLU A 152 -18.56 2.19 -11.84
N GLU A 153 -18.08 2.61 -13.01
CA GLU A 153 -17.53 1.69 -13.99
C GLU A 153 -16.31 0.92 -13.45
N ALA A 154 -15.44 1.59 -12.71
CA ALA A 154 -14.27 0.95 -12.10
C ALA A 154 -14.65 -0.14 -11.12
N LEU A 155 -15.73 0.02 -10.35
CA LEU A 155 -16.23 -1.02 -9.44
C LEU A 155 -16.68 -2.27 -10.20
N VAL A 156 -17.35 -2.11 -11.34
CA VAL A 156 -17.75 -3.23 -12.20
C VAL A 156 -16.52 -3.94 -12.78
N ASP A 157 -15.53 -3.18 -13.27
CA ASP A 157 -14.30 -3.74 -13.82
C ASP A 157 -13.49 -4.47 -12.74
N LEU A 158 -13.44 -3.95 -11.52
CA LEU A 158 -12.77 -4.61 -10.39
C LEU A 158 -13.37 -5.98 -10.09
N GLU A 159 -14.70 -6.11 -10.11
CA GLU A 159 -15.34 -7.40 -9.88
C GLU A 159 -15.02 -8.39 -11.01
N ASN A 160 -15.00 -7.94 -12.27
CA ASN A 160 -14.59 -8.77 -13.40
C ASN A 160 -13.12 -9.20 -13.29
N LEU A 161 -12.23 -8.27 -12.88
CA LEU A 161 -10.81 -8.57 -12.66
C LEU A 161 -10.61 -9.54 -11.50
N ARG A 162 -11.42 -9.45 -10.42
CA ARG A 162 -11.40 -10.39 -9.31
C ARG A 162 -11.73 -11.81 -9.76
N ILE A 163 -12.81 -11.98 -10.53
CA ILE A 163 -13.21 -13.28 -11.09
C ILE A 163 -12.08 -13.86 -11.96
N ARG A 164 -11.44 -13.04 -12.78
CA ARG A 164 -10.29 -13.47 -13.60
C ARG A 164 -9.08 -13.84 -12.74
N ALA A 165 -8.80 -13.07 -11.67
CA ALA A 165 -7.70 -13.37 -10.75
C ALA A 165 -7.88 -14.72 -10.06
N ASP A 166 -9.12 -15.06 -9.68
CA ASP A 166 -9.44 -16.34 -9.06
C ASP A 166 -9.22 -17.54 -10.01
N SER A 167 -9.10 -17.30 -11.32
CA SER A 167 -8.86 -18.31 -12.35
C SER A 167 -7.46 -18.26 -12.97
N THR A 168 -6.54 -17.47 -12.41
CA THR A 168 -5.15 -17.41 -12.90
C THR A 168 -4.37 -18.66 -12.58
N SER A 169 -3.39 -18.97 -13.43
CA SER A 169 -2.42 -20.06 -13.21
C SER A 169 -0.99 -19.56 -13.52
N PRO A 170 0.04 -20.26 -13.04
CA PRO A 170 1.43 -19.93 -13.31
C PRO A 170 1.79 -19.81 -14.78
#